data_5c47edefa55422d9e619f640fdc67eaa
#
_entry.id   5c47edefa55422d9e619f640fdc67eaa
#
_cell.length_a   1.000
_cell.length_b   1.000
_cell.length_c   1.000
_cell.angle_alpha   90.00
_cell.angle_beta   90.00
_cell.angle_gamma   90.00
#
_symmetry.space_group_name_H-M   'P 1'
#
loop_
_entity.id
_entity.type
_entity.pdbx_description
1 polymer ?
#
loop_
_entity_poly.entity_id
_entity_poly.type
_entity_poly.pdbx_seq_one_letter_code
_entity_poly.pdbx_strand_id
1 'polypeptide(L)'
;RVPILSLVEDGGGMSIGELAGNRVFWLFAFIFVCAGASEQAMSQWASAFAESGLKVSKTMGDLAGPCMFSLLMGLSRALYARYSEKIRLPVFMTISALLCVFSYLMAAYGPDPVLALLGCGLCGLSVGILWPGAFSLASAGCPRGGTAMFALLALAGDLGCAAGPALVGLVSRAAEGGMKAGL
;
A
#
# COMPACT_ATOMS: atom_id res chain seq x y z
N ARG A 1 -2.99 14.00 -31.47
CA ARG A 1 -3.73 12.71 -31.54
C ARG A 1 -2.80 11.63 -31.04
N VAL A 2 -3.12 11.04 -29.91
CA VAL A 2 -2.42 9.85 -29.39
C VAL A 2 -2.84 8.70 -30.32
N PRO A 3 -1.90 7.97 -30.95
CA PRO A 3 -2.27 6.81 -31.76
C PRO A 3 -2.94 5.79 -30.82
N ILE A 4 -4.19 5.45 -31.13
CA ILE A 4 -4.87 4.34 -30.48
C ILE A 4 -4.17 3.09 -31.04
N LEU A 5 -3.22 2.56 -30.33
CA LEU A 5 -2.72 1.21 -30.56
C LEU A 5 -3.94 0.30 -30.42
N SER A 6 -4.30 -0.39 -31.51
CA SER A 6 -5.31 -1.43 -31.48
C SER A 6 -4.84 -2.52 -30.50
N LEU A 7 -5.34 -2.48 -29.28
CA LEU A 7 -5.13 -3.51 -28.27
C LEU A 7 -5.87 -4.82 -28.60
N VAL A 8 -6.37 -4.92 -29.81
CA VAL A 8 -7.00 -6.13 -30.38
C VAL A 8 -6.06 -6.66 -31.46
N GLU A 9 -4.89 -7.13 -31.04
CA GLU A 9 -4.17 -8.09 -31.84
C GLU A 9 -4.44 -9.49 -31.27
N ASP A 10 -4.88 -10.36 -32.14
CA ASP A 10 -5.19 -11.77 -32.07
C ASP A 10 -4.34 -12.57 -31.06
N GLY A 11 -4.79 -12.63 -29.85
CA GLY A 11 -4.23 -13.45 -28.81
C GLY A 11 -5.02 -13.20 -27.53
N GLY A 12 -6.13 -13.89 -27.38
CA GLY A 12 -6.99 -13.77 -26.22
C GLY A 12 -6.13 -13.80 -24.93
N GLY A 13 -6.34 -12.80 -24.04
CA GLY A 13 -5.70 -12.79 -22.74
C GLY A 13 -5.96 -14.11 -22.00
N MET A 14 -5.15 -14.43 -21.00
CA MET A 14 -5.34 -15.63 -20.19
C MET A 14 -6.77 -15.68 -19.64
N SER A 15 -7.40 -16.84 -19.73
CA SER A 15 -8.69 -17.08 -19.07
C SER A 15 -8.53 -17.05 -17.55
N ILE A 16 -9.64 -16.85 -16.83
CA ILE A 16 -9.63 -16.86 -15.35
C ILE A 16 -9.08 -18.19 -14.82
N GLY A 17 -9.37 -19.31 -15.47
CA GLY A 17 -8.85 -20.62 -15.09
C GLY A 17 -7.32 -20.73 -15.27
N GLU A 18 -6.79 -20.17 -16.35
CA GLU A 18 -5.34 -20.12 -16.61
C GLU A 18 -4.63 -19.19 -15.61
N LEU A 19 -5.24 -18.06 -15.27
CA LEU A 19 -4.72 -17.16 -14.24
C LEU A 19 -4.70 -17.84 -12.87
N ALA A 20 -5.77 -18.54 -12.50
CA ALA A 20 -5.85 -19.28 -11.24
C ALA A 20 -4.80 -20.41 -11.15
N GLY A 21 -4.38 -21.00 -12.27
CA GLY A 21 -3.28 -21.97 -12.35
C GLY A 21 -1.89 -21.36 -12.29
N ASN A 22 -1.75 -20.04 -12.42
CA ASN A 22 -0.46 -19.37 -12.50
C ASN A 22 0.05 -18.95 -11.13
N ARG A 23 1.19 -19.52 -10.69
CA ARG A 23 1.82 -19.18 -9.40
C ARG A 23 2.24 -17.73 -9.30
N VAL A 24 2.68 -17.12 -10.41
CA VAL A 24 3.10 -15.72 -10.45
C VAL A 24 1.92 -14.79 -10.20
N PHE A 25 0.73 -15.12 -10.74
CA PHE A 25 -0.51 -14.40 -10.46
C PHE A 25 -0.82 -14.38 -8.96
N TRP A 26 -0.77 -15.52 -8.26
CA TRP A 26 -1.04 -15.60 -6.83
C TRP A 26 -0.02 -14.86 -5.97
N LEU A 27 1.25 -14.85 -6.40
CA LEU A 27 2.29 -14.03 -5.75
C LEU A 27 1.92 -12.54 -5.81
N PHE A 28 1.53 -12.05 -6.99
CA PHE A 28 1.10 -10.65 -7.12
C PHE A 28 -0.20 -10.37 -6.39
N ALA A 29 -1.18 -11.28 -6.43
CA ALA A 29 -2.41 -11.13 -5.65
C ALA A 29 -2.12 -10.98 -4.15
N PHE A 30 -1.21 -11.78 -3.61
CA PHE A 30 -0.76 -11.65 -2.22
C PHE A 30 -0.05 -10.31 -1.95
N ILE A 31 0.82 -9.86 -2.84
CA ILE A 31 1.48 -8.55 -2.74
C ILE A 31 0.42 -7.43 -2.71
N PHE A 32 -0.60 -7.50 -3.55
CA PHE A 32 -1.69 -6.52 -3.59
C PHE A 32 -2.50 -6.50 -2.28
N VAL A 33 -2.85 -7.66 -1.75
CA VAL A 33 -3.53 -7.77 -0.43
C VAL A 33 -2.67 -7.10 0.65
N CYS A 34 -1.39 -7.41 0.72
CA CYS A 34 -0.48 -6.82 1.71
C CYS A 34 -0.31 -5.31 1.52
N ALA A 35 -0.17 -4.84 0.27
CA ALA A 35 -0.03 -3.42 -0.04
C ALA A 35 -1.30 -2.64 0.35
N GLY A 36 -2.48 -3.15 -0.01
CA GLY A 36 -3.76 -2.54 0.35
C GLY A 36 -3.98 -2.53 1.86
N ALA A 37 -3.72 -3.65 2.54
CA ALA A 37 -3.87 -3.74 3.98
C ALA A 37 -2.96 -2.74 4.72
N SER A 38 -1.67 -2.67 4.36
CA SER A 38 -0.73 -1.77 5.02
C SER A 38 -1.01 -0.29 4.72
N GLU A 39 -1.44 0.04 3.51
CA GLU A 39 -1.81 1.42 3.17
C GLU A 39 -3.03 1.88 3.96
N GLN A 40 -4.12 1.11 3.91
CA GLN A 40 -5.39 1.52 4.51
C GLN A 40 -5.39 1.42 6.04
N ALA A 41 -4.74 0.42 6.62
CA ALA A 41 -4.63 0.32 8.06
C ALA A 41 -3.96 1.56 8.65
N MET A 42 -2.80 1.95 8.14
CA MET A 42 -2.09 3.13 8.65
C MET A 42 -2.83 4.43 8.35
N SER A 43 -3.35 4.61 7.13
CA SER A 43 -4.05 5.82 6.71
C SER A 43 -5.29 6.10 7.56
N GLN A 44 -6.10 5.07 7.84
CA GLN A 44 -7.34 5.23 8.63
C GLN A 44 -7.07 5.46 10.12
N TRP A 45 -5.99 4.90 10.66
CA TRP A 45 -5.67 5.05 12.09
C TRP A 45 -4.77 6.24 12.40
N ALA A 46 -4.16 6.87 11.39
CA ALA A 46 -3.24 7.99 11.59
C ALA A 46 -3.87 9.19 12.31
N SER A 47 -5.14 9.53 12.04
CA SER A 47 -5.88 10.58 12.73
C SER A 47 -6.04 10.26 14.21
N ALA A 48 -6.49 9.04 14.54
CA ALA A 48 -6.68 8.62 15.91
C ALA A 48 -5.36 8.59 16.71
N PHE A 49 -4.24 8.25 16.06
CA PHE A 49 -2.91 8.39 16.67
C PHE A 49 -2.55 9.84 16.99
N ALA A 50 -2.82 10.76 16.06
CA ALA A 50 -2.54 12.17 16.28
C ALA A 50 -3.39 12.74 17.42
N GLU A 51 -4.69 12.44 17.46
CA GLU A 51 -5.58 12.88 18.52
C GLU A 51 -5.15 12.36 19.89
N SER A 52 -4.99 11.05 20.02
CA SER A 52 -4.68 10.41 21.31
C SER A 52 -3.27 10.73 21.79
N GLY A 53 -2.33 10.84 20.88
CA GLY A 53 -0.93 11.04 21.18
C GLY A 53 -0.55 12.49 21.43
N LEU A 54 -0.97 13.40 20.56
CA LEU A 54 -0.62 14.82 20.65
C LEU A 54 -1.64 15.62 21.45
N LYS A 55 -2.77 15.00 21.88
CA LYS A 55 -3.89 15.67 22.57
C LYS A 55 -4.41 16.90 21.81
N VAL A 56 -4.35 16.84 20.48
CA VAL A 56 -4.86 17.87 19.59
C VAL A 56 -6.35 17.67 19.32
N SER A 57 -7.02 18.69 18.79
CA SER A 57 -8.41 18.55 18.35
C SER A 57 -8.52 17.56 17.19
N LYS A 58 -9.71 16.96 17.01
CA LYS A 58 -9.98 16.02 15.89
C LYS A 58 -9.59 16.63 14.55
N THR A 59 -9.93 17.88 14.29
CA THR A 59 -9.59 18.59 13.06
C THR A 59 -8.08 18.65 12.83
N MET A 60 -7.29 18.90 13.87
CA MET A 60 -5.83 18.90 13.78
C MET A 60 -5.26 17.49 13.60
N GLY A 61 -5.88 16.49 14.24
CA GLY A 61 -5.52 15.08 14.06
C GLY A 61 -5.74 14.61 12.63
N ASP A 62 -6.89 14.94 12.04
CA ASP A 62 -7.22 14.63 10.65
C ASP A 62 -6.28 15.31 9.64
N LEU A 63 -5.87 16.55 9.94
CA LEU A 63 -4.90 17.27 9.11
C LEU A 63 -3.48 16.72 9.28
N ALA A 64 -3.00 16.51 10.50
CA ALA A 64 -1.62 16.12 10.76
C ALA A 64 -1.34 14.67 10.30
N GLY A 65 -2.20 13.71 10.64
CA GLY A 65 -2.00 12.30 10.33
C GLY A 65 -2.22 11.99 8.85
N PRO A 66 -3.48 11.99 8.35
CA PRO A 66 -3.79 11.60 6.98
C PRO A 66 -3.19 12.52 5.92
N CYS A 67 -3.08 13.83 6.18
CA CYS A 67 -2.48 14.77 5.24
C CYS A 67 -0.98 14.50 5.06
N MET A 68 -0.24 14.33 6.16
CA MET A 68 1.20 13.99 6.09
C MET A 68 1.41 12.65 5.39
N PHE A 69 0.61 11.63 5.71
CA PHE A 69 0.63 10.34 5.03
C PHE A 69 0.45 10.50 3.51
N SER A 70 -0.59 11.22 3.09
CA SER A 70 -0.92 11.41 1.67
C SER A 70 0.12 12.23 0.92
N LEU A 71 0.67 13.27 1.54
CA LEU A 71 1.74 14.10 0.95
C LEU A 71 3.01 13.28 0.72
N LEU A 72 3.42 12.48 1.72
CA LEU A 72 4.60 11.62 1.60
C LEU A 72 4.39 10.48 0.62
N MET A 73 3.16 9.95 0.52
CA MET A 73 2.79 8.98 -0.51
C MET A 73 2.92 9.58 -1.92
N GLY A 74 2.42 10.79 -2.13
CA GLY A 74 2.59 11.53 -3.38
C GLY A 74 4.05 11.81 -3.70
N LEU A 75 4.85 12.18 -2.69
CA LEU A 75 6.29 12.40 -2.84
C LEU A 75 7.02 11.13 -3.30
N SER A 76 6.70 9.96 -2.73
CA SER A 76 7.26 8.67 -3.15
C SER A 76 7.05 8.42 -4.64
N ARG A 77 5.83 8.64 -5.13
CA ARG A 77 5.48 8.50 -6.55
C ARG A 77 6.24 9.49 -7.43
N ALA A 78 6.33 10.75 -7.01
CA ALA A 78 7.08 11.79 -7.72
C ALA A 78 8.58 11.49 -7.78
N LEU A 79 9.17 11.03 -6.68
CA LEU A 79 10.58 10.61 -6.63
C LEU A 79 10.84 9.44 -7.59
N TYR A 80 9.99 8.42 -7.56
CA TYR A 80 10.15 7.31 -8.50
C TYR A 80 10.00 7.77 -9.95
N ALA A 81 8.98 8.58 -10.27
CA ALA A 81 8.79 9.12 -11.62
C ALA A 81 10.03 9.91 -12.10
N ARG A 82 10.65 10.69 -11.20
CA ARG A 82 11.84 11.51 -11.51
C ARG A 82 13.10 10.68 -11.75
N TYR A 83 13.24 9.55 -11.03
CA TYR A 83 14.46 8.75 -11.02
C TYR A 83 14.29 7.34 -11.58
N SER A 84 13.15 7.03 -12.21
CA SER A 84 12.79 5.69 -12.71
C SER A 84 13.81 5.10 -13.70
N GLU A 85 14.49 5.95 -14.49
CA GLU A 85 15.54 5.52 -15.42
C GLU A 85 16.82 5.04 -14.71
N LYS A 86 17.06 5.51 -13.46
CA LYS A 86 18.27 5.21 -12.67
C LYS A 86 18.04 4.13 -11.63
N ILE A 87 16.81 3.92 -11.22
CA ILE A 87 16.45 3.02 -10.11
C ILE A 87 15.63 1.85 -10.66
N ARG A 88 16.11 0.63 -10.44
CA ARG A 88 15.36 -0.57 -10.79
C ARG A 88 14.12 -0.70 -9.92
N LEU A 89 12.94 -0.83 -10.53
CA LEU A 89 11.65 -0.91 -9.83
C LEU A 89 11.62 -2.00 -8.72
N PRO A 90 12.10 -3.23 -8.93
CA PRO A 90 12.10 -4.24 -7.87
C PRO A 90 12.92 -3.82 -6.64
N VAL A 91 14.05 -3.17 -6.84
CA VAL A 91 14.91 -2.68 -5.74
C VAL A 91 14.18 -1.57 -4.97
N PHE A 92 13.57 -0.63 -5.69
CA PHE A 92 12.82 0.46 -5.05
C PHE A 92 11.63 -0.09 -4.23
N MET A 93 10.88 -1.05 -4.79
CA MET A 93 9.78 -1.70 -4.06
C MET A 93 10.26 -2.48 -2.83
N THR A 94 11.40 -3.18 -2.92
CA THR A 94 11.96 -3.89 -1.76
C THR A 94 12.35 -2.91 -0.64
N ILE A 95 13.03 -1.82 -0.98
CA ILE A 95 13.38 -0.79 0.00
C ILE A 95 12.10 -0.18 0.60
N SER A 96 11.09 0.10 -0.22
CA SER A 96 9.80 0.62 0.23
C SER A 96 9.09 -0.36 1.17
N ALA A 97 9.09 -1.65 0.87
CA ALA A 97 8.51 -2.66 1.75
C ALA A 97 9.23 -2.76 3.11
N LEU A 98 10.57 -2.71 3.11
CA LEU A 98 11.36 -2.68 4.35
C LEU A 98 11.10 -1.40 5.15
N LEU A 99 11.00 -0.25 4.47
CA LEU A 99 10.63 1.01 5.11
C LEU A 99 9.22 0.95 5.69
N CYS A 100 8.27 0.26 5.03
CA CYS A 100 6.92 0.05 5.55
C CYS A 100 6.96 -0.72 6.88
N VAL A 101 7.69 -1.83 6.95
CA VAL A 101 7.87 -2.60 8.20
C VAL A 101 8.46 -1.71 9.30
N PHE A 102 9.53 -0.97 8.99
CA PHE A 102 10.14 -0.05 9.94
C PHE A 102 9.17 1.03 10.43
N SER A 103 8.35 1.58 9.54
CA SER A 103 7.34 2.59 9.85
C SER A 103 6.27 2.06 10.82
N TYR A 104 5.82 0.83 10.60
CA TYR A 104 4.88 0.15 11.50
C TYR A 104 5.50 -0.09 12.88
N LEU A 105 6.75 -0.55 12.94
CA LEU A 105 7.47 -0.72 14.20
C LEU A 105 7.63 0.62 14.95
N MET A 106 7.94 1.71 14.23
CA MET A 106 7.96 3.05 14.81
C MET A 106 6.60 3.46 15.36
N ALA A 107 5.52 3.24 14.63
CA ALA A 107 4.18 3.60 15.06
C ALA A 107 3.72 2.77 16.27
N ALA A 108 3.99 1.46 16.28
CA ALA A 108 3.58 0.56 17.34
C ALA A 108 4.41 0.71 18.62
N TYR A 109 5.73 0.79 18.50
CA TYR A 109 6.66 0.78 19.64
C TYR A 109 7.26 2.14 19.99
N GLY A 110 6.96 3.19 19.21
CA GLY A 110 7.46 4.54 19.48
C GLY A 110 7.11 4.99 20.89
N PRO A 111 8.12 5.44 21.71
CA PRO A 111 7.92 5.82 23.09
C PRO A 111 7.07 7.08 23.24
N ASP A 112 7.11 7.98 22.27
CA ASP A 112 6.36 9.22 22.28
C ASP A 112 5.43 9.33 21.06
N PRO A 113 4.34 10.14 21.19
CA PRO A 113 3.34 10.30 20.14
C PRO A 113 3.86 10.91 18.85
N VAL A 114 4.86 11.79 18.94
CA VAL A 114 5.44 12.44 17.76
C VAL A 114 6.17 11.42 16.91
N LEU A 115 6.94 10.50 17.55
CA LEU A 115 7.63 9.42 16.86
C LEU A 115 6.65 8.45 16.19
N ALA A 116 5.53 8.14 16.87
CA ALA A 116 4.47 7.32 16.29
C ALA A 116 3.84 8.00 15.06
N LEU A 117 3.58 9.30 15.13
CA LEU A 117 3.03 10.08 14.01
C LEU A 117 4.02 10.16 12.83
N LEU A 118 5.32 10.33 13.11
CA LEU A 118 6.35 10.26 12.08
C LEU A 118 6.40 8.88 11.41
N GLY A 119 6.20 7.81 12.18
CA GLY A 119 6.03 6.45 11.64
C GLY A 119 4.86 6.37 10.67
N CYS A 120 3.71 6.96 11.00
CA CYS A 120 2.55 7.04 10.10
C CYS A 120 2.90 7.76 8.80
N GLY A 121 3.59 8.90 8.88
CA GLY A 121 4.02 9.64 7.69
C GLY A 121 5.00 8.85 6.81
N LEU A 122 6.03 8.25 7.42
CA LEU A 122 6.99 7.41 6.71
C LEU A 122 6.32 6.19 6.06
N CYS A 123 5.26 5.65 6.66
CA CYS A 123 4.46 4.61 6.04
C CYS A 123 3.86 5.10 4.72
N GLY A 124 3.30 6.32 4.67
CA GLY A 124 2.82 6.92 3.42
C GLY A 124 3.90 6.96 2.34
N LEU A 125 5.12 7.40 2.70
CA LEU A 125 6.27 7.40 1.78
C LEU A 125 6.57 5.99 1.26
N SER A 126 6.48 4.98 2.12
CA SER A 126 6.82 3.59 1.79
C SER A 126 5.78 2.93 0.88
N VAL A 127 4.48 3.09 1.17
CA VAL A 127 3.41 2.41 0.41
C VAL A 127 3.14 3.04 -0.95
N GLY A 128 3.58 4.29 -1.17
CA GLY A 128 3.26 5.05 -2.37
C GLY A 128 3.55 4.35 -3.70
N ILE A 129 4.62 3.56 -3.79
CA ILE A 129 5.00 2.84 -5.01
C ILE A 129 4.46 1.40 -5.05
N LEU A 130 3.97 0.85 -3.93
CA LEU A 130 3.64 -0.59 -3.88
C LEU A 130 2.54 -0.98 -4.87
N TRP A 131 1.47 -0.19 -4.98
CA TRP A 131 0.40 -0.45 -5.93
C TRP A 131 0.83 -0.28 -7.40
N PRO A 132 1.28 0.90 -7.85
CA PRO A 132 1.67 1.08 -9.25
C PRO A 132 2.85 0.21 -9.64
N GLY A 133 3.79 -0.02 -8.71
CA GLY A 133 4.93 -0.90 -8.92
C GLY A 133 4.52 -2.37 -9.07
N ALA A 134 3.58 -2.85 -8.24
CA ALA A 134 3.07 -4.22 -8.35
C ALA A 134 2.35 -4.45 -9.67
N PHE A 135 1.54 -3.49 -10.16
CA PHE A 135 0.93 -3.58 -11.50
C PHE A 135 1.98 -3.64 -12.61
N SER A 136 3.02 -2.81 -12.53
CA SER A 136 4.10 -2.81 -13.52
C SER A 136 4.86 -4.13 -13.54
N LEU A 137 5.16 -4.69 -12.37
CA LEU A 137 5.85 -5.98 -12.28
C LEU A 137 4.94 -7.15 -12.68
N ALA A 138 3.65 -7.10 -12.35
CA ALA A 138 2.67 -8.11 -12.78
C ALA A 138 2.53 -8.13 -14.31
N SER A 139 2.47 -6.97 -14.95
CA SER A 139 2.47 -6.85 -16.41
C SER A 139 3.71 -7.46 -17.06
N ALA A 140 4.88 -7.22 -16.47
CA ALA A 140 6.14 -7.81 -16.96
C ALA A 140 6.23 -9.33 -16.69
N GLY A 141 5.72 -9.79 -15.54
CA GLY A 141 5.76 -11.20 -15.15
C GLY A 141 4.70 -12.07 -15.81
N CYS A 142 3.59 -11.48 -16.25
CA CYS A 142 2.47 -12.15 -16.93
C CYS A 142 2.04 -11.35 -18.17
N PRO A 143 2.83 -11.31 -19.26
CA PRO A 143 2.53 -10.46 -20.42
C PRO A 143 1.19 -10.79 -21.10
N ARG A 144 0.70 -12.02 -20.96
CA ARG A 144 -0.58 -12.49 -21.51
C ARG A 144 -1.76 -12.31 -20.55
N GLY A 145 -1.54 -11.73 -19.35
CA GLY A 145 -2.57 -11.64 -18.30
C GLY A 145 -3.80 -10.83 -18.68
N GLY A 146 -3.64 -9.83 -19.55
CA GLY A 146 -4.74 -9.03 -20.07
C GLY A 146 -5.52 -8.26 -18.99
N THR A 147 -6.66 -7.71 -19.37
CA THR A 147 -7.52 -6.90 -18.49
C THR A 147 -8.06 -7.67 -17.28
N ALA A 148 -8.35 -8.97 -17.46
CA ALA A 148 -8.85 -9.82 -16.39
C ALA A 148 -7.85 -9.95 -15.22
N MET A 149 -6.56 -10.08 -15.53
CA MET A 149 -5.51 -10.11 -14.51
C MET A 149 -5.49 -8.81 -13.69
N PHE A 150 -5.49 -7.65 -14.37
CA PHE A 150 -5.48 -6.37 -13.67
C PHE A 150 -6.70 -6.17 -12.78
N ALA A 151 -7.89 -6.55 -13.25
CA ALA A 151 -9.12 -6.47 -12.47
C ALA A 151 -9.09 -7.36 -11.22
N LEU A 152 -8.60 -8.60 -11.34
CA LEU A 152 -8.48 -9.52 -10.21
C LEU A 152 -7.40 -9.09 -9.22
N LEU A 153 -6.29 -8.53 -9.69
CA LEU A 153 -5.24 -7.98 -8.82
C LEU A 153 -5.73 -6.73 -8.07
N ALA A 154 -6.49 -5.85 -8.75
CA ALA A 154 -7.13 -4.71 -8.08
C ALA A 154 -8.10 -5.18 -6.99
N LEU A 155 -8.97 -6.17 -7.30
CA LEU A 155 -9.88 -6.77 -6.32
C LEU A 155 -9.13 -7.36 -5.12
N ALA A 156 -8.00 -8.03 -5.35
CA ALA A 156 -7.16 -8.54 -4.27
C ALA A 156 -6.64 -7.40 -3.37
N GLY A 157 -6.21 -6.30 -3.97
CA GLY A 157 -5.80 -5.09 -3.24
C GLY A 157 -6.95 -4.48 -2.42
N ASP A 158 -8.14 -4.37 -3.01
CA ASP A 158 -9.34 -3.85 -2.33
C ASP A 158 -9.75 -4.73 -1.13
N LEU A 159 -9.62 -6.05 -1.26
CA LEU A 159 -9.80 -6.97 -0.13
C LEU A 159 -8.79 -6.69 0.99
N GLY A 160 -7.53 -6.40 0.65
CA GLY A 160 -6.51 -5.95 1.60
C GLY A 160 -6.89 -4.62 2.27
N CYS A 161 -7.35 -3.65 1.48
CA CYS A 161 -7.81 -2.35 1.98
C CYS A 161 -8.97 -2.47 2.98
N ALA A 162 -9.86 -3.42 2.77
CA ALA A 162 -10.97 -3.68 3.69
C ALA A 162 -10.51 -4.47 4.94
N ALA A 163 -9.69 -5.50 4.74
CA ALA A 163 -9.25 -6.40 5.81
C ALA A 163 -8.25 -5.75 6.77
N GLY A 164 -7.32 -4.92 6.27
CA GLY A 164 -6.27 -4.30 7.08
C GLY A 164 -6.82 -3.51 8.26
N PRO A 165 -7.60 -2.45 8.05
CA PRO A 165 -8.18 -1.66 9.13
C PRO A 165 -9.10 -2.47 10.05
N ALA A 166 -9.84 -3.45 9.49
CA ALA A 166 -10.71 -4.32 10.28
C ALA A 166 -9.90 -5.19 11.25
N LEU A 167 -8.79 -5.77 10.80
CA LEU A 167 -7.88 -6.56 11.65
C LEU A 167 -7.25 -5.69 12.74
N VAL A 168 -6.75 -4.50 12.39
CA VAL A 168 -6.22 -3.54 13.37
C VAL A 168 -7.30 -3.22 14.41
N GLY A 169 -8.53 -2.94 14.00
CA GLY A 169 -9.63 -2.64 14.90
C GLY A 169 -10.01 -3.80 15.82
N LEU A 170 -10.02 -5.03 15.30
CA LEU A 170 -10.30 -6.23 16.09
C LEU A 170 -9.21 -6.50 17.13
N VAL A 171 -7.95 -6.46 16.72
CA VAL A 171 -6.80 -6.70 17.63
C VAL A 171 -6.72 -5.60 18.68
N SER A 172 -6.91 -4.33 18.29
CA SER A 172 -6.91 -3.20 19.24
C SER A 172 -7.97 -3.30 20.32
N ARG A 173 -9.14 -3.90 20.00
CA ARG A 173 -10.20 -4.15 20.98
C ARG A 173 -9.91 -5.34 21.89
N ALA A 174 -9.27 -6.36 21.37
CA ALA A 174 -8.96 -7.59 22.11
C ALA A 174 -7.72 -7.47 23.00
N ALA A 175 -6.79 -6.58 22.66
CA ALA A 175 -5.52 -6.42 23.36
C ALA A 175 -5.58 -5.27 24.39
N GLU A 176 -5.01 -5.49 25.58
CA GLU A 176 -4.88 -4.46 26.62
C GLU A 176 -4.00 -3.26 26.20
N GLY A 177 -3.18 -3.42 25.16
CA GLY A 177 -2.32 -2.39 24.58
C GLY A 177 -3.06 -1.35 23.71
N GLY A 178 -4.36 -1.49 23.53
CA GLY A 178 -5.17 -0.56 22.72
C GLY A 178 -4.71 -0.47 21.26
N MET A 179 -4.73 0.73 20.69
CA MET A 179 -4.46 1.00 19.28
C MET A 179 -3.07 0.55 18.81
N LYS A 180 -2.05 0.68 19.67
CA LYS A 180 -0.68 0.27 19.35
C LYS A 180 -0.52 -1.24 19.19
N ALA A 181 -1.34 -2.04 19.89
CA ALA A 181 -1.31 -3.48 19.79
C ALA A 181 -1.96 -4.01 18.49
N GLY A 182 -2.77 -3.20 17.82
CA GLY A 182 -3.43 -3.56 16.57
C GLY A 182 -2.55 -3.34 15.33
N LEU A 183 -1.52 -2.52 15.44
CA LEU A 183 -0.58 -2.22 14.36
C LEU A 183 0.58 -3.21 14.37
#